data_e038e4a1293aca3e4387f45aea4d7e99
#
_entry.id   e038e4a1293aca3e4387f45aea4d7e99
#
_cell.length_a   1.000
_cell.length_b   1.000
_cell.length_c   1.000
_cell.angle_alpha   90.00
_cell.angle_beta   90.00
_cell.angle_gamma   90.00
#
_symmetry.space_group_name_H-M   'P 1'
#
loop_
_entity.id
_entity.type
_entity.pdbx_description
1 polymer ?
#
loop_
_entity_poly.entity_id
_entity_poly.type
_entity_poly.pdbx_seq_one_letter_code
_entity_poly.pdbx_strand_id
1 'polypeptide(L)'
;KSFSQEEIKAFEPMMKIGLVGTVTPEGLPHLTLLSTLKACDQRTMSWGQFTEGMSFENVRKNSKLGWLIMTLQKDLWRGRGGFTHTQKSGEDFDWYNQVPMFRYNAYFGIHTVYYMDLIAHTGMQPLPMTSIILAAVKTMFAKLFFRKNGENVLNPWTKSLFNKLDN
;
A
#
# COMPACT_ATOMS: atom_id res chain seq x y z
N LYS A 1 0.23 -10.69 16.83
CA LYS A 1 0.65 -9.36 17.33
C LYS A 1 -0.53 -8.42 17.18
N SER A 2 -0.62 -7.42 18.07
CA SER A 2 -1.64 -6.38 18.04
C SER A 2 -0.97 -5.02 17.89
N PHE A 3 -1.66 -4.03 17.32
CA PHE A 3 -1.20 -2.65 17.28
C PHE A 3 -1.16 -2.04 18.68
N SER A 4 -0.15 -1.22 18.95
CA SER A 4 -0.15 -0.33 20.10
C SER A 4 -1.06 0.87 19.85
N GLN A 5 -1.44 1.60 20.89
CA GLN A 5 -2.20 2.83 20.76
C GLN A 5 -1.44 3.91 19.96
N GLU A 6 -0.11 3.93 20.07
CA GLU A 6 0.75 4.84 19.31
C GLU A 6 0.73 4.51 17.82
N GLU A 7 0.75 3.22 17.45
CA GLU A 7 0.65 2.80 16.05
C GLU A 7 -0.73 3.14 15.47
N ILE A 8 -1.81 2.88 16.20
CA ILE A 8 -3.17 3.25 15.78
C ILE A 8 -3.24 4.76 15.47
N LYS A 9 -2.74 5.58 16.41
CA LYS A 9 -2.69 7.03 16.24
C LYS A 9 -1.79 7.48 15.07
N ALA A 10 -0.68 6.78 14.82
CA ALA A 10 0.20 7.06 13.70
C ALA A 10 -0.47 6.80 12.34
N PHE A 11 -1.48 5.93 12.29
CA PHE A 11 -2.23 5.61 11.07
C PHE A 11 -3.45 6.52 10.82
N GLU A 12 -3.83 7.38 11.77
CA GLU A 12 -4.96 8.32 11.62
C GLU A 12 -4.74 9.40 10.55
N PRO A 13 -3.54 10.03 10.40
CA PRO A 13 -3.36 11.09 9.44
C PRO A 13 -3.75 10.65 8.02
N MET A 14 -4.49 11.52 7.32
CA MET A 14 -4.98 11.24 5.97
C MET A 14 -3.88 11.30 4.92
N MET A 15 -2.87 12.15 5.13
CA MET A 15 -1.71 12.21 4.25
C MET A 15 -0.70 11.13 4.61
N LYS A 16 -0.90 9.97 4.01
CA LYS A 16 -0.01 8.82 4.12
C LYS A 16 -0.11 7.97 2.86
N ILE A 17 0.85 7.10 2.67
CA ILE A 17 0.80 6.07 1.63
C ILE A 17 0.35 4.77 2.30
N GLY A 18 -0.79 4.24 1.85
CA GLY A 18 -1.23 2.89 2.16
C GLY A 18 -1.16 2.02 0.91
N LEU A 19 -0.74 0.80 1.05
CA LEU A 19 -0.80 -0.23 0.02
C LEU A 19 -1.51 -1.44 0.55
N VAL A 20 -2.40 -2.00 -0.26
CA VAL A 20 -2.99 -3.33 -0.04
C VAL A 20 -2.61 -4.22 -1.20
N GLY A 21 -1.96 -5.33 -0.89
CA GLY A 21 -1.56 -6.36 -1.83
C GLY A 21 -2.48 -7.56 -1.75
N THR A 22 -3.02 -7.97 -2.87
CA THR A 22 -3.88 -9.15 -3.03
C THR A 22 -3.28 -10.09 -4.06
N VAL A 23 -3.81 -11.28 -4.20
CA VAL A 23 -3.37 -12.26 -5.19
C VAL A 23 -4.54 -12.55 -6.14
N THR A 24 -4.29 -12.45 -7.44
CA THR A 24 -5.28 -12.78 -8.45
C THR A 24 -5.58 -14.29 -8.49
N PRO A 25 -6.66 -14.73 -9.13
CA PRO A 25 -6.94 -16.16 -9.32
C PRO A 25 -5.81 -16.95 -10.00
N GLU A 26 -5.03 -16.27 -10.85
CA GLU A 26 -3.89 -16.82 -11.58
C GLU A 26 -2.60 -16.86 -10.73
N GLY A 27 -2.67 -16.38 -9.45
CA GLY A 27 -1.53 -16.37 -8.54
C GLY A 27 -0.62 -15.14 -8.68
N LEU A 28 -1.02 -14.13 -9.46
CA LEU A 28 -0.23 -12.92 -9.66
C LEU A 28 -0.47 -11.90 -8.54
N PRO A 29 0.55 -11.16 -8.11
CA PRO A 29 0.39 -10.09 -7.15
C PRO A 29 -0.34 -8.89 -7.77
N HIS A 30 -1.32 -8.35 -7.03
CA HIS A 30 -2.02 -7.12 -7.37
C HIS A 30 -1.91 -6.13 -6.22
N LEU A 31 -1.52 -4.88 -6.51
CA LEU A 31 -1.32 -3.82 -5.52
C LEU A 31 -2.31 -2.68 -5.75
N THR A 32 -2.91 -2.21 -4.66
CA THR A 32 -3.77 -1.01 -4.65
C THR A 32 -3.17 0.03 -3.73
N LEU A 33 -2.97 1.24 -4.27
CA LEU A 33 -2.54 2.42 -3.51
C LEU A 33 -3.76 3.06 -2.84
N LEU A 34 -3.68 3.27 -1.53
CA LEU A 34 -4.77 3.78 -0.71
C LEU A 34 -4.25 4.78 0.33
N SER A 35 -4.82 5.97 0.41
CA SER A 35 -4.63 6.87 1.56
C SER A 35 -5.59 6.57 2.71
N THR A 36 -6.65 5.80 2.42
CA THR A 36 -7.75 5.49 3.33
C THR A 36 -7.44 4.39 4.36
N LEU A 37 -6.34 3.64 4.18
CA LEU A 37 -5.97 2.53 5.07
C LEU A 37 -5.69 3.03 6.49
N LYS A 38 -6.43 2.50 7.49
CA LYS A 38 -6.27 2.83 8.92
C LYS A 38 -6.44 1.60 9.81
N ALA A 39 -5.98 1.67 11.06
CA ALA A 39 -6.38 0.73 12.10
C ALA A 39 -7.69 1.23 12.75
N CYS A 40 -8.66 0.35 12.90
CA CYS A 40 -9.89 0.62 13.65
C CYS A 40 -9.68 0.37 15.16
N ASP A 41 -8.93 -0.67 15.47
CA ASP A 41 -8.57 -1.09 16.81
C ASP A 41 -7.21 -1.83 16.79
N GLN A 42 -6.88 -2.53 17.87
CA GLN A 42 -5.62 -3.25 18.00
C GLN A 42 -5.47 -4.44 17.04
N ARG A 43 -6.53 -4.94 16.44
CA ARG A 43 -6.54 -6.15 15.61
C ARG A 43 -7.21 -6.00 14.26
N THR A 44 -7.95 -4.92 14.06
CA THR A 44 -8.76 -4.68 12.87
C THR A 44 -8.25 -3.47 12.12
N MET A 45 -8.14 -3.60 10.82
CA MET A 45 -7.88 -2.49 9.91
C MET A 45 -9.03 -2.33 8.94
N SER A 46 -9.23 -1.09 8.47
CA SER A 46 -10.18 -0.79 7.40
C SER A 46 -9.55 0.09 6.33
N TRP A 47 -10.16 0.05 5.15
CA TRP A 47 -9.88 1.00 4.07
C TRP A 47 -11.13 1.25 3.26
N GLY A 48 -11.27 2.47 2.79
CA GLY A 48 -12.34 2.86 1.87
C GLY A 48 -11.88 2.80 0.42
N GLN A 49 -12.73 2.31 -0.46
CA GLN A 49 -12.54 2.36 -1.91
C GLN A 49 -13.62 3.20 -2.58
N PHE A 50 -13.22 4.00 -3.55
CA PHE A 50 -14.12 4.85 -4.34
C PHE A 50 -14.90 4.03 -5.37
N THR A 51 -14.33 2.93 -5.86
CA THR A 51 -14.95 2.01 -6.82
C THR A 51 -14.62 0.58 -6.46
N GLU A 52 -15.51 -0.35 -6.74
CA GLU A 52 -15.19 -1.77 -6.68
C GLU A 52 -14.27 -2.11 -7.86
N GLY A 53 -13.22 -2.87 -7.58
CA GLY A 53 -12.21 -3.24 -8.56
C GLY A 53 -11.65 -4.64 -8.29
N MET A 54 -10.59 -4.99 -9.00
CA MET A 54 -9.94 -6.31 -8.96
C MET A 54 -9.58 -6.76 -7.54
N SER A 55 -9.20 -5.83 -6.64
CA SER A 55 -8.91 -6.16 -5.24
C SER A 55 -10.09 -6.82 -4.53
N PHE A 56 -11.33 -6.39 -4.84
CA PHE A 56 -12.53 -6.98 -4.26
C PHE A 56 -12.74 -8.42 -4.72
N GLU A 57 -12.58 -8.67 -6.00
CA GLU A 57 -12.69 -10.02 -6.56
C GLU A 57 -11.60 -10.94 -5.99
N ASN A 58 -10.38 -10.43 -5.85
CA ASN A 58 -9.26 -11.16 -5.31
C ASN A 58 -9.49 -11.59 -3.86
N VAL A 59 -9.91 -10.65 -2.97
CA VAL A 59 -10.11 -10.96 -1.54
C VAL A 59 -11.28 -11.90 -1.28
N ARG A 60 -12.26 -11.95 -2.18
CA ARG A 60 -13.35 -12.94 -2.11
C ARG A 60 -12.88 -14.35 -2.39
N LYS A 61 -11.90 -14.52 -3.27
CA LYS A 61 -11.34 -15.83 -3.64
C LYS A 61 -10.21 -16.25 -2.71
N ASN A 62 -9.40 -15.29 -2.29
CA ASN A 62 -8.29 -15.49 -1.35
C ASN A 62 -8.28 -14.36 -0.33
N SER A 63 -8.75 -14.62 0.88
CA SER A 63 -8.86 -13.62 1.95
C SER A 63 -7.50 -13.12 2.46
N LYS A 64 -6.38 -13.80 2.15
CA LYS A 64 -5.05 -13.39 2.58
C LYS A 64 -4.59 -12.17 1.79
N LEU A 65 -4.10 -11.16 2.50
CA LEU A 65 -3.57 -9.96 1.90
C LEU A 65 -2.33 -9.44 2.65
N GLY A 66 -1.52 -8.67 1.93
CA GLY A 66 -0.44 -7.89 2.49
C GLY A 66 -0.87 -6.43 2.61
N TRP A 67 -0.29 -5.72 3.56
CA TRP A 67 -0.50 -4.28 3.68
C TRP A 67 0.79 -3.55 4.06
N LEU A 68 0.83 -2.26 3.73
CA LEU A 68 1.90 -1.35 4.07
C LEU A 68 1.31 0.03 4.34
N ILE A 69 1.81 0.70 5.39
CA ILE A 69 1.56 2.12 5.65
C ILE A 69 2.91 2.82 5.77
N MET A 70 3.03 3.96 5.10
CA MET A 70 4.15 4.87 5.24
C MET A 70 3.63 6.28 5.54
N THR A 71 4.09 6.87 6.62
CA THR A 71 3.73 8.22 7.05
C THR A 71 4.62 9.28 6.40
N LEU A 72 4.24 10.55 6.53
CA LEU A 72 5.07 11.69 6.08
C LEU A 72 6.39 11.79 6.84
N GLN A 73 6.45 11.27 8.07
CA GLN A 73 7.67 11.18 8.88
C GLN A 73 8.64 10.13 8.35
N LYS A 74 8.25 9.38 7.31
CA LYS A 74 9.03 8.29 6.69
C LYS A 74 9.13 7.05 7.56
N ASP A 75 8.19 6.89 8.47
CA ASP A 75 8.01 5.67 9.24
C ASP A 75 7.16 4.69 8.45
N LEU A 76 7.59 3.44 8.44
CA LEU A 76 7.03 2.36 7.64
C LEU A 76 6.53 1.24 8.53
N TRP A 77 5.32 0.78 8.28
CA TRP A 77 4.77 -0.48 8.81
C TRP A 77 4.32 -1.35 7.67
N ARG A 78 4.49 -2.63 7.82
CA ARG A 78 3.99 -3.62 6.87
C ARG A 78 3.56 -4.88 7.59
N GLY A 79 2.63 -5.59 7.00
CA GLY A 79 2.11 -6.80 7.61
C GLY A 79 1.25 -7.62 6.69
N ARG A 80 0.58 -8.57 7.30
CA ARG A 80 -0.38 -9.46 6.65
C ARG A 80 -1.69 -9.40 7.41
N GLY A 81 -2.77 -9.48 6.67
CA GLY A 81 -4.13 -9.53 7.20
C GLY A 81 -4.98 -10.58 6.49
N GLY A 82 -6.14 -10.83 7.06
CA GLY A 82 -7.19 -11.64 6.48
C GLY A 82 -8.42 -10.78 6.24
N PHE A 83 -8.87 -10.67 4.99
CA PHE A 83 -10.12 -9.99 4.65
C PHE A 83 -11.29 -10.64 5.40
N THR A 84 -12.16 -9.83 5.98
CA THR A 84 -13.33 -10.30 6.73
C THR A 84 -14.64 -9.96 6.03
N HIS A 85 -14.92 -8.70 5.81
CA HIS A 85 -16.18 -8.26 5.23
C HIS A 85 -16.06 -6.85 4.63
N THR A 86 -17.16 -6.39 4.04
CA THR A 86 -17.33 -5.01 3.55
C THR A 86 -18.58 -4.39 4.14
N GLN A 87 -18.61 -3.04 4.21
CA GLN A 87 -19.77 -2.25 4.60
C GLN A 87 -19.99 -1.11 3.59
N LYS A 88 -21.27 -0.80 3.33
CA LYS A 88 -21.72 0.33 2.49
C LYS A 88 -22.60 1.30 3.29
N SER A 89 -22.63 1.16 4.62
CA SER A 89 -23.36 2.01 5.57
C SER A 89 -22.77 1.81 6.96
N GLY A 90 -23.09 2.70 7.91
CA GLY A 90 -22.66 2.63 9.31
C GLY A 90 -21.54 3.62 9.62
N GLU A 91 -21.09 3.64 10.90
CA GLU A 91 -20.22 4.68 11.44
C GLU A 91 -18.94 4.88 10.65
N ASP A 92 -18.21 3.81 10.33
CA ASP A 92 -16.96 3.91 9.56
C ASP A 92 -17.22 4.43 8.14
N PHE A 93 -18.28 3.94 7.48
CA PHE A 93 -18.66 4.41 6.14
C PHE A 93 -18.99 5.91 6.16
N ASP A 94 -19.77 6.35 7.13
CA ASP A 94 -20.13 7.76 7.30
C ASP A 94 -18.91 8.60 7.64
N TRP A 95 -18.03 8.10 8.51
CA TRP A 95 -16.78 8.78 8.84
C TRP A 95 -15.90 9.00 7.60
N TYR A 96 -15.67 7.97 6.77
CA TYR A 96 -14.90 8.10 5.54
C TYR A 96 -15.50 9.15 4.60
N ASN A 97 -16.82 9.20 4.49
CA ASN A 97 -17.53 10.14 3.61
C ASN A 97 -17.67 11.56 4.20
N GLN A 98 -17.41 11.76 5.48
CA GLN A 98 -17.34 13.09 6.10
C GLN A 98 -15.95 13.71 5.94
N VAL A 99 -14.91 12.92 5.69
CA VAL A 99 -13.55 13.41 5.50
C VAL A 99 -13.45 14.15 4.15
N PRO A 100 -13.15 15.48 4.16
CA PRO A 100 -13.15 16.28 2.93
C PRO A 100 -12.22 15.73 1.84
N MET A 101 -11.04 15.23 2.23
CA MET A 101 -10.08 14.67 1.28
C MET A 101 -10.64 13.46 0.52
N PHE A 102 -11.45 12.63 1.15
CA PHE A 102 -12.04 11.46 0.51
C PHE A 102 -13.32 11.80 -0.24
N ARG A 103 -14.12 12.72 0.30
CA ARG A 103 -15.38 13.14 -0.31
C ARG A 103 -15.19 13.86 -1.65
N TYR A 104 -14.12 14.67 -1.78
CA TYR A 104 -13.92 15.51 -2.97
C TYR A 104 -12.97 14.90 -4.01
N ASN A 105 -12.17 13.92 -3.64
CA ASN A 105 -11.17 13.35 -4.56
C ASN A 105 -11.76 12.47 -5.68
N ALA A 106 -12.99 12.00 -5.56
CA ALA A 106 -13.60 11.13 -6.57
C ALA A 106 -15.03 11.53 -6.96
N TYR A 107 -15.46 12.74 -6.66
CA TYR A 107 -16.83 13.26 -6.88
C TYR A 107 -17.95 12.44 -6.21
N PHE A 108 -17.72 11.19 -5.86
CA PHE A 108 -18.73 10.24 -5.38
C PHE A 108 -18.53 9.81 -3.92
N GLY A 109 -17.41 10.18 -3.31
CA GLY A 109 -17.03 9.68 -1.99
C GLY A 109 -16.63 8.21 -1.99
N ILE A 110 -16.50 7.64 -0.79
CA ILE A 110 -16.20 6.23 -0.61
C ILE A 110 -17.45 5.39 -0.94
N HIS A 111 -17.28 4.42 -1.82
CA HIS A 111 -18.35 3.50 -2.22
C HIS A 111 -18.48 2.31 -1.26
N THR A 112 -17.35 1.80 -0.77
CA THR A 112 -17.32 0.59 0.06
C THR A 112 -16.17 0.67 1.05
N VAL A 113 -16.42 0.32 2.30
CA VAL A 113 -15.40 0.13 3.33
C VAL A 113 -15.10 -1.36 3.46
N TYR A 114 -13.83 -1.71 3.46
CA TYR A 114 -13.30 -3.06 3.60
C TYR A 114 -12.66 -3.23 4.96
N TYR A 115 -12.76 -4.43 5.52
CA TYR A 115 -12.18 -4.78 6.80
C TYR A 115 -11.28 -5.99 6.69
N MET A 116 -10.21 -5.98 7.48
CA MET A 116 -9.32 -7.13 7.65
C MET A 116 -8.89 -7.29 9.10
N ASP A 117 -8.72 -8.54 9.50
CA ASP A 117 -8.08 -8.88 10.76
C ASP A 117 -6.57 -8.92 10.59
N LEU A 118 -5.85 -8.38 11.57
CA LEU A 118 -4.40 -8.39 11.60
C LEU A 118 -3.87 -9.80 11.91
N ILE A 119 -3.08 -10.35 11.00
CA ILE A 119 -2.37 -11.62 11.23
C ILE A 119 -0.99 -11.36 11.82
N ALA A 120 -0.22 -10.45 11.24
CA ALA A 120 1.12 -10.10 11.68
C ALA A 120 1.55 -8.75 11.14
N HIS A 121 2.43 -8.05 11.86
CA HIS A 121 3.11 -6.84 11.39
C HIS A 121 4.55 -6.77 11.91
N THR A 122 5.36 -5.95 11.27
CA THR A 122 6.79 -5.80 11.60
C THR A 122 7.06 -4.81 12.75
N GLY A 123 6.06 -4.02 13.16
CA GLY A 123 6.28 -2.81 13.94
C GLY A 123 6.86 -1.68 13.08
N MET A 124 7.12 -0.53 13.70
CA MET A 124 7.66 0.65 13.04
C MET A 124 9.09 0.42 12.55
N GLN A 125 9.35 0.78 11.32
CA GLN A 125 10.67 0.74 10.68
C GLN A 125 10.93 2.09 10.01
N PRO A 126 12.06 2.75 10.26
CA PRO A 126 12.41 3.96 9.51
C PRO A 126 12.74 3.60 8.06
N LEU A 127 12.37 4.47 7.12
CA LEU A 127 12.76 4.29 5.73
C LEU A 127 14.30 4.36 5.60
N PRO A 128 14.94 3.43 4.90
CA PRO A 128 16.40 3.44 4.72
C PRO A 128 16.85 4.53 3.73
N MET A 129 16.70 5.81 4.13
CA MET A 129 16.92 6.97 3.28
C MET A 129 18.34 7.02 2.71
N THR A 130 19.35 6.62 3.49
CA THR A 130 20.74 6.58 3.04
C THR A 130 20.93 5.63 1.85
N SER A 131 20.32 4.45 1.90
CA SER A 131 20.35 3.47 0.81
C SER A 131 19.60 3.96 -0.43
N ILE A 132 18.48 4.65 -0.25
CA ILE A 132 17.68 5.23 -1.34
C ILE A 132 18.48 6.36 -2.03
N ILE A 133 19.07 7.27 -1.24
CA ILE A 133 19.90 8.36 -1.77
C ILE A 133 21.13 7.80 -2.50
N LEU A 134 21.80 6.82 -1.91
CA LEU A 134 22.96 6.18 -2.54
C LEU A 134 22.60 5.49 -3.86
N ALA A 135 21.45 4.82 -3.92
CA ALA A 135 20.95 4.22 -5.16
C ALA A 135 20.63 5.27 -6.22
N ALA A 136 19.99 6.38 -5.85
CA ALA A 136 19.70 7.49 -6.76
C ALA A 136 20.98 8.13 -7.29
N VAL A 137 21.97 8.37 -6.43
CA VAL A 137 23.29 8.91 -6.80
C VAL A 137 24.01 7.96 -7.75
N LYS A 138 24.07 6.66 -7.44
CA LYS A 138 24.66 5.65 -8.32
C LYS A 138 23.99 5.62 -9.70
N THR A 139 22.65 5.71 -9.75
CA THR A 139 21.90 5.75 -11.00
C THR A 139 22.19 7.02 -11.79
N MET A 140 22.32 8.18 -11.13
CA MET A 140 22.66 9.44 -11.76
C MET A 140 24.08 9.41 -12.35
N PHE A 141 25.07 8.91 -11.61
CA PHE A 141 26.43 8.73 -12.10
C PHE A 141 26.48 7.75 -13.27
N ALA A 142 25.79 6.61 -13.18
CA ALA A 142 25.70 5.67 -14.28
C ALA A 142 25.15 6.34 -15.55
N LYS A 143 24.06 7.11 -15.46
CA LYS A 143 23.52 7.87 -16.59
C LYS A 143 24.49 8.90 -17.16
N LEU A 144 25.27 9.59 -16.32
CA LEU A 144 26.27 10.57 -16.77
C LEU A 144 27.45 9.89 -17.48
N PHE A 145 27.96 8.78 -16.99
CA PHE A 145 29.10 8.06 -17.59
C PHE A 145 28.71 7.28 -18.84
N PHE A 146 27.51 6.69 -18.91
CA PHE A 146 27.07 5.89 -20.08
C PHE A 146 26.39 6.71 -21.17
N ARG A 147 26.02 7.99 -20.92
CA ARG A 147 25.46 8.88 -21.95
C ARG A 147 26.47 9.23 -23.08
N LYS A 148 27.76 8.95 -22.88
CA LYS A 148 28.81 9.32 -23.83
C LYS A 148 28.90 8.41 -25.07
N ASN A 149 28.23 7.23 -25.06
CA ASN A 149 28.38 6.23 -26.13
C ASN A 149 27.11 5.91 -26.92
N GLY A 150 26.06 6.74 -26.84
CA GLY A 150 24.92 6.61 -27.76
C GLY A 150 24.05 5.34 -27.62
N GLU A 151 24.41 4.42 -26.76
CA GLU A 151 23.65 3.20 -26.50
C GLU A 151 22.70 3.38 -25.31
N ASN A 152 21.41 3.13 -25.54
CA ASN A 152 20.43 2.91 -24.48
C ASN A 152 20.77 1.63 -23.71
N VAL A 153 21.78 1.68 -22.87
CA VAL A 153 22.11 0.55 -21.98
C VAL A 153 21.07 0.53 -20.87
N LEU A 154 20.01 -0.23 -21.08
CA LEU A 154 19.18 -0.70 -19.97
C LEU A 154 20.12 -1.32 -18.93
N ASN A 155 20.10 -0.75 -17.72
CA ASN A 155 20.90 -1.21 -16.60
C ASN A 155 20.82 -2.75 -16.52
N PRO A 156 21.94 -3.47 -16.39
CA PRO A 156 21.95 -4.94 -16.27
C PRO A 156 20.98 -5.48 -15.21
N TRP A 157 20.69 -4.69 -14.17
CA TRP A 157 19.70 -4.99 -13.14
C TRP A 157 18.25 -4.98 -13.65
N THR A 158 17.91 -4.05 -14.54
CA THR A 158 16.58 -4.03 -15.17
C THR A 158 16.44 -5.17 -16.17
N LYS A 159 17.48 -5.50 -16.95
CA LYS A 159 17.46 -6.68 -17.81
C LYS A 159 17.31 -7.99 -17.02
N SER A 160 17.99 -8.13 -15.88
CA SER A 160 17.85 -9.30 -15.02
C SER A 160 16.47 -9.42 -14.38
N LEU A 161 15.82 -8.29 -14.06
CA LEU A 161 14.45 -8.28 -13.50
C LEU A 161 13.42 -8.67 -14.57
N PHE A 162 13.54 -8.15 -15.78
CA PHE A 162 12.63 -8.50 -16.89
C PHE A 162 12.80 -9.96 -17.34
N ASN A 163 14.02 -10.46 -17.42
CA ASN A 163 14.27 -11.87 -17.75
C ASN A 163 13.79 -12.88 -16.67
N LYS A 164 13.56 -12.42 -15.44
CA LYS A 164 12.97 -13.25 -14.38
C LYS A 164 11.44 -13.23 -14.35
N LEU A 165 10.82 -12.29 -15.06
CA LEU A 165 9.37 -12.18 -15.19
C LEU A 165 8.84 -12.92 -16.42
N ASP A 166 9.69 -13.26 -17.39
CA ASP A 166 9.36 -13.97 -18.63
C ASP A 166 9.58 -15.50 -18.55
N ASN A 167 10.00 -16.04 -17.40
CA ASN A 167 10.11 -17.45 -17.06
C ASN A 167 9.25 -17.79 -15.82
#